data_e0ca2af606861d54bfcb4cb02cfc53cc
#
_entry.id   e0ca2af606861d54bfcb4cb02cfc53cc
#
_cell.length_a   1.000
_cell.length_b   1.000
_cell.length_c   1.000
_cell.angle_alpha   90.00
_cell.angle_beta   90.00
_cell.angle_gamma   90.00
#
_symmetry.space_group_name_H-M   'P 1'
#
loop_
_entity.id
_entity.type
_entity.pdbx_description
1 polymer ?
#
loop_
_entity_poly.entity_id
_entity_poly.type
_entity_poly.pdbx_seq_one_letter_code
_entity_poly.pdbx_strand_id
1 'polypeptide(L)'
;MEMGAEKMLASILEPLRDRYDFVIVDTCPSLGSLTINALAAADEVMITVNPQLLAMMGLQDFIRTVKKVRNRLNESLRIAGILLTMCDARTNLCKVITEQVMEAFEGQIRIFESVIPNTVKVGESIYYSKPLVEYAPGSKVCEMYRSLAREVADYEGE
;
A
#
# COMPACT_ATOMS: atom_id res chain seq x y z
N MET A 1 7.59 15.63 22.55
CA MET A 1 7.31 15.54 21.09
C MET A 1 7.12 16.99 20.65
N GLU A 2 7.96 17.51 19.78
CA GLU A 2 7.82 18.89 19.29
C GLU A 2 6.51 19.01 18.51
N MET A 3 5.73 20.06 18.80
CA MET A 3 4.50 20.37 18.07
C MET A 3 4.84 20.66 16.60
N GLY A 4 4.24 19.93 15.68
CA GLY A 4 4.48 20.07 14.24
C GLY A 4 5.37 18.98 13.61
N ALA A 5 5.94 18.09 14.42
CA ALA A 5 6.75 16.97 13.91
C ALA A 5 5.96 16.06 12.95
N GLU A 6 4.63 15.99 13.09
CA GLU A 6 3.74 15.18 12.26
C GLU A 6 3.58 15.71 10.80
N LYS A 7 3.95 16.97 10.54
CA LYS A 7 3.85 17.62 9.22
C LYS A 7 5.20 17.87 8.56
N MET A 8 6.27 17.35 9.13
CA MET A 8 7.63 17.59 8.61
C MET A 8 7.79 17.05 7.19
N LEU A 9 7.32 15.84 6.92
CA LEU A 9 7.40 15.24 5.58
C LEU A 9 6.59 16.04 4.56
N ALA A 10 5.39 16.50 4.91
CA ALA A 10 4.57 17.33 4.03
C ALA A 10 5.33 18.59 3.57
N SER A 11 6.00 19.27 4.50
CA SER A 11 6.81 20.45 4.18
C SER A 11 8.01 20.14 3.27
N ILE A 12 8.61 18.96 3.41
CA ILE A 12 9.72 18.52 2.56
C ILE A 12 9.24 18.18 1.14
N LEU A 13 8.04 17.61 1.02
CA LEU A 13 7.48 17.19 -0.27
C LEU A 13 6.83 18.32 -1.06
N GLU A 14 6.42 19.41 -0.40
CA GLU A 14 5.74 20.55 -1.04
C GLU A 14 6.45 21.06 -2.31
N PRO A 15 7.77 21.31 -2.32
CA PRO A 15 8.47 21.79 -3.51
C PRO A 15 8.56 20.76 -4.64
N LEU A 16 8.18 19.52 -4.41
CA LEU A 16 8.26 18.42 -5.37
C LEU A 16 6.93 18.15 -6.09
N ARG A 17 5.81 18.72 -5.62
CA ARG A 17 4.47 18.48 -6.16
C ARG A 17 4.37 18.77 -7.66
N ASP A 18 4.96 19.86 -8.12
CA ASP A 18 4.91 20.28 -9.52
C ASP A 18 6.00 19.61 -10.40
N ARG A 19 6.81 18.72 -9.81
CA ARG A 19 7.97 18.11 -10.50
C ARG A 19 7.78 16.64 -10.82
N TYR A 20 6.85 15.97 -10.16
CA TYR A 20 6.61 14.53 -10.29
C TYR A 20 5.11 14.25 -10.35
N ASP A 21 4.72 13.33 -11.23
CA ASP A 21 3.34 12.85 -11.30
C ASP A 21 2.98 11.99 -10.07
N PHE A 22 3.98 11.23 -9.56
CA PHE A 22 3.83 10.38 -8.39
C PHE A 22 5.00 10.52 -7.43
N VAL A 23 4.72 10.55 -6.14
CA VAL A 23 5.69 10.42 -5.04
C VAL A 23 5.28 9.23 -4.19
N ILE A 24 6.08 8.16 -4.20
CA ILE A 24 5.80 6.93 -3.43
C ILE A 24 6.57 6.99 -2.12
N VAL A 25 5.85 6.92 -1.00
CA VAL A 25 6.43 6.90 0.35
C VAL A 25 6.35 5.48 0.90
N ASP A 26 7.49 4.79 0.95
CA ASP A 26 7.60 3.49 1.62
C ASP A 26 7.68 3.68 3.14
N THR A 27 6.87 2.94 3.89
CA THR A 27 6.76 3.10 5.35
C THR A 27 7.03 1.81 6.10
N CYS A 28 7.53 1.94 7.32
CA CYS A 28 7.66 0.80 8.24
C CYS A 28 6.26 0.24 8.60
N PRO A 29 6.15 -1.07 8.88
CA PRO A 29 4.89 -1.73 9.25
C PRO A 29 4.41 -1.39 10.67
N SER A 30 4.88 -0.32 11.28
CA SER A 30 4.52 0.13 12.63
C SER A 30 3.70 1.41 12.58
N LEU A 31 2.74 1.56 13.48
CA LEU A 31 1.93 2.77 13.66
C LEU A 31 2.67 3.86 14.47
N GLY A 32 3.96 4.04 14.17
CA GLY A 32 4.82 5.04 14.82
C GLY A 32 4.71 6.43 14.20
N SER A 33 5.52 7.36 14.73
CA SER A 33 5.56 8.75 14.28
C SER A 33 5.90 8.91 12.79
N LEU A 34 6.75 8.05 12.24
CA LEU A 34 7.11 8.09 10.82
C LEU A 34 5.92 7.75 9.91
N THR A 35 5.13 6.72 10.28
CA THR A 35 3.92 6.37 9.54
C THR A 35 2.85 7.47 9.63
N ILE A 36 2.71 8.11 10.79
CA ILE A 36 1.81 9.26 10.95
C ILE A 36 2.26 10.43 10.09
N ASN A 37 3.57 10.71 10.02
CA ASN A 37 4.13 11.74 9.13
C ASN A 37 3.85 11.43 7.65
N ALA A 38 4.03 10.19 7.23
CA ALA A 38 3.74 9.77 5.87
C ALA A 38 2.25 9.97 5.53
N LEU A 39 1.34 9.50 6.40
CA LEU A 39 -0.10 9.68 6.22
C LEU A 39 -0.53 11.16 6.25
N ALA A 40 0.14 12.00 7.06
CA ALA A 40 -0.13 13.43 7.11
C ALA A 40 0.32 14.18 5.85
N ALA A 41 1.26 13.61 5.08
CA ALA A 41 1.81 14.20 3.86
C ALA A 41 1.19 13.63 2.57
N ALA A 42 0.60 12.43 2.63
CA ALA A 42 0.09 11.72 1.47
C ALA A 42 -1.30 12.21 1.05
N ASP A 43 -1.56 12.16 -0.24
CA ASP A 43 -2.90 12.35 -0.80
C ASP A 43 -3.70 11.05 -0.69
N GLU A 44 -3.00 9.90 -0.85
CA GLU A 44 -3.61 8.58 -0.81
C GLU A 44 -2.75 7.56 -0.07
N VAL A 45 -3.40 6.55 0.51
CA VAL A 45 -2.73 5.40 1.10
C VAL A 45 -3.22 4.10 0.46
N MET A 46 -2.28 3.32 -0.09
CA MET A 46 -2.50 1.94 -0.49
C MET A 46 -2.15 1.03 0.69
N ILE A 47 -3.07 0.17 1.10
CA ILE A 47 -2.87 -0.73 2.24
C ILE A 47 -2.49 -2.12 1.70
N THR A 48 -1.25 -2.54 1.94
CA THR A 48 -0.80 -3.88 1.53
C THR A 48 -1.13 -4.90 2.60
N VAL A 49 -1.71 -6.02 2.21
CA VAL A 49 -2.12 -7.11 3.10
C VAL A 49 -1.56 -8.44 2.61
N ASN A 50 -0.77 -9.08 3.47
CA ASN A 50 -0.43 -10.49 3.28
C ASN A 50 -1.60 -11.33 3.82
N PRO A 51 -2.20 -12.27 3.05
CA PRO A 51 -3.34 -13.07 3.50
C PRO A 51 -2.92 -14.10 4.56
N GLN A 52 -2.74 -13.60 5.77
CA GLN A 52 -2.47 -14.35 7.00
C GLN A 52 -3.49 -13.95 8.07
N LEU A 53 -3.81 -14.88 8.97
CA LEU A 53 -4.88 -14.69 9.95
C LEU A 53 -4.73 -13.42 10.82
N LEU A 54 -3.51 -13.09 11.24
CA LEU A 54 -3.23 -11.91 12.06
C LEU A 54 -3.28 -10.60 11.26
N ALA A 55 -3.17 -10.65 9.94
CA ALA A 55 -3.19 -9.45 9.09
C ALA A 55 -4.55 -8.76 9.10
N MET A 56 -5.65 -9.52 9.22
CA MET A 56 -7.02 -8.97 9.30
C MET A 56 -7.23 -8.08 10.53
N MET A 57 -6.68 -8.47 11.69
CA MET A 57 -6.79 -7.67 12.92
C MET A 57 -5.98 -6.36 12.77
N GLY A 58 -4.76 -6.45 12.25
CA GLY A 58 -3.92 -5.28 11.99
C GLY A 58 -4.52 -4.32 10.96
N LEU A 59 -5.20 -4.85 9.94
CA LEU A 59 -5.85 -4.05 8.90
C LEU A 59 -6.94 -3.12 9.47
N GLN A 60 -7.80 -3.63 10.34
CA GLN A 60 -8.84 -2.81 10.98
C GLN A 60 -8.26 -1.69 11.85
N ASP A 61 -7.20 -1.99 12.60
CA ASP A 61 -6.52 -1.00 13.45
C ASP A 61 -5.80 0.05 12.61
N PHE A 62 -5.21 -0.34 11.49
CA PHE A 62 -4.60 0.59 10.54
C PHE A 62 -5.64 1.52 9.93
N ILE A 63 -6.77 1.00 9.44
CA ILE A 63 -7.86 1.80 8.88
C ILE A 63 -8.40 2.80 9.91
N ARG A 64 -8.56 2.39 11.18
CA ARG A 64 -8.93 3.32 12.26
C ARG A 64 -7.90 4.44 12.44
N THR A 65 -6.62 4.11 12.31
CA THR A 65 -5.54 5.10 12.40
C THR A 65 -5.58 6.06 11.22
N VAL A 66 -5.75 5.58 9.99
CA VAL A 66 -5.93 6.44 8.80
C VAL A 66 -7.10 7.41 8.99
N LYS A 67 -8.26 6.91 9.48
CA LYS A 67 -9.42 7.77 9.79
C LYS A 67 -9.10 8.85 10.84
N LYS A 68 -8.31 8.52 11.88
CA LYS A 68 -7.86 9.51 12.89
C LYS A 68 -6.93 10.57 12.29
N VAL A 69 -5.99 10.16 11.45
CA VAL A 69 -5.08 11.09 10.75
C VAL A 69 -5.88 11.99 9.82
N ARG A 70 -6.80 11.44 9.03
CA ARG A 70 -7.68 12.23 8.16
C ARG A 70 -8.44 13.29 8.93
N ASN A 71 -9.03 12.94 10.06
CA ASN A 71 -9.85 13.86 10.84
C ASN A 71 -9.06 14.94 11.61
N ARG A 72 -7.75 14.76 11.82
CA ARG A 72 -6.96 15.65 12.70
C ARG A 72 -5.78 16.34 12.02
N LEU A 73 -5.20 15.73 10.99
CA LEU A 73 -3.92 16.15 10.42
C LEU A 73 -4.00 16.41 8.92
N ASN A 74 -4.79 15.60 8.16
CA ASN A 74 -4.84 15.65 6.72
C ASN A 74 -6.24 15.26 6.22
N GLU A 75 -7.13 16.21 6.08
CA GLU A 75 -8.54 16.00 5.69
C GLU A 75 -8.69 15.43 4.27
N SER A 76 -7.70 15.67 3.40
CA SER A 76 -7.71 15.20 2.03
C SER A 76 -7.24 13.74 1.88
N LEU A 77 -6.69 13.13 2.93
CA LEU A 77 -6.18 11.75 2.88
C LEU A 77 -7.29 10.76 2.51
N ARG A 78 -7.06 10.00 1.44
CA ARG A 78 -7.97 8.94 0.98
C ARG A 78 -7.31 7.56 1.11
N ILE A 79 -8.13 6.52 1.17
CA ILE A 79 -7.67 5.14 1.02
C ILE A 79 -7.85 4.75 -0.44
N ALA A 80 -6.76 4.63 -1.20
CA ALA A 80 -6.79 4.21 -2.60
C ALA A 80 -7.31 2.78 -2.77
N GLY A 81 -7.02 1.93 -1.78
CA GLY A 81 -7.51 0.55 -1.77
C GLY A 81 -6.64 -0.39 -0.94
N ILE A 82 -7.08 -1.65 -0.89
CA ILE A 82 -6.36 -2.77 -0.28
C ILE A 82 -5.73 -3.59 -1.38
N LEU A 83 -4.40 -3.82 -1.30
CA LEU A 83 -3.64 -4.66 -2.20
C LEU A 83 -3.25 -5.97 -1.51
N LEU A 84 -3.66 -7.10 -2.08
CA LEU A 84 -3.23 -8.41 -1.60
C LEU A 84 -1.83 -8.72 -2.12
N THR A 85 -0.91 -9.02 -1.21
CA THR A 85 0.50 -9.28 -1.52
C THR A 85 0.98 -10.60 -0.93
N MET A 86 2.08 -11.15 -1.48
CA MET A 86 2.66 -12.43 -1.02
C MET A 86 1.65 -13.59 -1.01
N CYS A 87 0.70 -13.58 -1.93
CA CYS A 87 -0.33 -14.60 -2.03
C CYS A 87 0.24 -15.89 -2.64
N ASP A 88 0.08 -17.00 -1.93
CA ASP A 88 0.27 -18.33 -2.51
C ASP A 88 -1.11 -18.93 -2.85
N ALA A 89 -1.53 -18.73 -4.09
CA ALA A 89 -2.84 -19.18 -4.59
C ALA A 89 -3.06 -20.70 -4.51
N ARG A 90 -1.98 -21.49 -4.24
CA ARG A 90 -2.07 -22.94 -4.05
C ARG A 90 -2.60 -23.33 -2.68
N THR A 91 -2.57 -22.39 -1.72
CA THR A 91 -2.98 -22.66 -0.35
C THR A 91 -4.46 -22.31 -0.13
N ASN A 92 -5.17 -23.18 0.56
CA ASN A 92 -6.56 -22.92 0.97
C ASN A 92 -6.65 -21.70 1.90
N LEU A 93 -5.64 -21.51 2.75
CA LEU A 93 -5.59 -20.37 3.68
C LEU A 93 -5.59 -19.04 2.93
N CYS A 94 -4.78 -18.90 1.88
CA CYS A 94 -4.76 -17.68 1.07
C CYS A 94 -6.15 -17.39 0.47
N LYS A 95 -6.83 -18.41 -0.05
CA LYS A 95 -8.18 -18.25 -0.63
C LYS A 95 -9.20 -17.79 0.41
N VAL A 96 -9.26 -18.49 1.55
CA VAL A 96 -10.21 -18.17 2.64
C VAL A 96 -10.00 -16.74 3.16
N ILE A 97 -8.74 -16.35 3.39
CA ILE A 97 -8.47 -14.99 3.90
C ILE A 97 -8.73 -13.93 2.83
N THR A 98 -8.45 -14.22 1.56
CA THR A 98 -8.82 -13.31 0.46
C THR A 98 -10.33 -13.09 0.41
N GLU A 99 -11.12 -14.14 0.49
CA GLU A 99 -12.58 -14.07 0.54
C GLU A 99 -13.05 -13.26 1.76
N GLN A 100 -12.48 -13.50 2.94
CA GLN A 100 -12.79 -12.73 4.14
C GLN A 100 -12.46 -11.24 4.02
N VAL A 101 -11.34 -10.88 3.38
CA VAL A 101 -10.99 -9.47 3.09
C VAL A 101 -12.03 -8.86 2.16
N MET A 102 -12.39 -9.58 1.09
CA MET A 102 -13.40 -9.11 0.15
C MET A 102 -14.74 -8.87 0.84
N GLU A 103 -15.24 -9.85 1.57
CA GLU A 103 -16.53 -9.75 2.30
C GLU A 103 -16.53 -8.63 3.35
N ALA A 104 -15.42 -8.47 4.10
CA ALA A 104 -15.34 -7.49 5.19
C ALA A 104 -15.31 -6.04 4.68
N PHE A 105 -14.83 -5.79 3.46
CA PHE A 105 -14.63 -4.45 2.92
C PHE A 105 -15.42 -4.17 1.65
N GLU A 106 -16.26 -5.10 1.19
CA GLU A 106 -17.14 -4.93 0.04
C GLU A 106 -17.99 -3.65 0.16
N GLY A 107 -17.95 -2.80 -0.87
CA GLY A 107 -18.68 -1.53 -0.90
C GLY A 107 -18.16 -0.45 0.07
N GLN A 108 -17.10 -0.71 0.85
CA GLN A 108 -16.53 0.25 1.80
C GLN A 108 -15.15 0.76 1.37
N ILE A 109 -14.29 -0.15 0.92
CA ILE A 109 -12.92 0.15 0.48
C ILE A 109 -12.65 -0.65 -0.78
N ARG A 110 -12.12 0.00 -1.80
CA ARG A 110 -11.68 -0.67 -3.02
C ARG A 110 -10.66 -1.77 -2.70
N ILE A 111 -10.78 -2.90 -3.34
CA ILE A 111 -9.74 -3.93 -3.35
C ILE A 111 -9.16 -3.96 -4.77
N PHE A 112 -7.83 -3.84 -4.87
CA PHE A 112 -7.16 -3.89 -6.17
C PHE A 112 -7.37 -5.24 -6.84
N GLU A 113 -7.62 -5.25 -8.15
CA GLU A 113 -7.74 -6.48 -8.93
C GLU A 113 -6.40 -7.21 -9.03
N SER A 114 -5.31 -6.43 -9.04
CA SER A 114 -3.96 -6.96 -9.04
C SER A 114 -3.65 -7.64 -7.70
N VAL A 115 -3.17 -8.89 -7.76
CA VAL A 115 -2.71 -9.66 -6.61
C VAL A 115 -1.24 -10.01 -6.81
N ILE A 116 -0.38 -9.61 -5.87
CA ILE A 116 1.06 -9.87 -5.97
C ILE A 116 1.37 -11.26 -5.37
N PRO A 117 1.85 -12.21 -6.18
CA PRO A 117 2.14 -13.55 -5.70
C PRO A 117 3.41 -13.61 -4.84
N ASN A 118 3.45 -14.59 -3.93
CA ASN A 118 4.69 -14.94 -3.25
C ASN A 118 5.62 -15.65 -4.23
N THR A 119 6.83 -15.12 -4.45
CA THR A 119 7.81 -15.66 -5.40
C THR A 119 9.23 -15.33 -5.02
N VAL A 120 10.14 -16.25 -5.28
CA VAL A 120 11.59 -16.08 -5.07
C VAL A 120 12.18 -14.98 -5.98
N LYS A 121 11.55 -14.66 -7.10
CA LYS A 121 12.04 -13.64 -8.05
C LYS A 121 12.13 -12.24 -7.43
N VAL A 122 11.21 -11.90 -6.54
CA VAL A 122 11.27 -10.63 -5.80
C VAL A 122 12.47 -10.63 -4.85
N GLY A 123 12.67 -11.70 -4.07
CA GLY A 123 13.83 -11.81 -3.18
C GLY A 123 15.17 -11.80 -3.93
N GLU A 124 15.25 -12.51 -5.07
CA GLU A 124 16.43 -12.51 -5.93
C GLU A 124 16.74 -11.11 -6.49
N SER A 125 15.72 -10.37 -6.96
CA SER A 125 15.91 -9.01 -7.49
C SER A 125 16.48 -8.05 -6.43
N ILE A 126 16.01 -8.16 -5.18
CA ILE A 126 16.54 -7.42 -4.04
C ILE A 126 17.99 -7.81 -3.76
N TYR A 127 18.29 -9.12 -3.71
CA TYR A 127 19.64 -9.62 -3.48
C TYR A 127 20.65 -9.10 -4.51
N TYR A 128 20.25 -9.03 -5.79
CA TYR A 128 21.07 -8.50 -6.86
C TYR A 128 20.99 -6.98 -7.02
N SER A 129 20.28 -6.28 -6.14
CA SER A 129 20.07 -4.82 -6.20
C SER A 129 19.57 -4.34 -7.57
N LYS A 130 18.66 -5.11 -8.19
CA LYS A 130 18.07 -4.78 -9.49
C LYS A 130 16.55 -4.64 -9.37
N PRO A 131 15.95 -3.64 -9.99
CA PRO A 131 14.50 -3.58 -10.10
C PRO A 131 13.94 -4.87 -10.70
N LEU A 132 12.80 -5.34 -10.21
CA LEU A 132 12.18 -6.58 -10.72
C LEU A 132 11.93 -6.53 -12.23
N VAL A 133 11.57 -5.35 -12.74
CA VAL A 133 11.32 -5.10 -14.17
C VAL A 133 12.54 -5.30 -15.06
N GLU A 134 13.73 -5.17 -14.50
CA GLU A 134 15.02 -5.44 -15.18
C GLU A 134 15.51 -6.86 -14.90
N TYR A 135 15.34 -7.33 -13.65
CA TYR A 135 15.81 -8.63 -13.24
C TYR A 135 15.04 -9.79 -13.90
N ALA A 136 13.73 -9.68 -13.96
CA ALA A 136 12.85 -10.72 -14.47
C ALA A 136 11.68 -10.14 -15.30
N PRO A 137 11.95 -9.45 -16.42
CA PRO A 137 10.96 -8.66 -17.17
C PRO A 137 9.79 -9.48 -17.73
N GLY A 138 10.01 -10.77 -18.06
CA GLY A 138 8.99 -11.70 -18.57
C GLY A 138 8.36 -12.59 -17.50
N SER A 139 8.62 -12.33 -16.21
CA SER A 139 8.03 -13.14 -15.15
C SER A 139 6.58 -12.72 -14.86
N LYS A 140 5.75 -13.70 -14.46
CA LYS A 140 4.36 -13.44 -14.06
C LYS A 140 4.24 -12.36 -12.98
N VAL A 141 5.14 -12.35 -12.01
CA VAL A 141 5.12 -11.32 -10.95
C VAL A 141 5.44 -9.93 -11.49
N CYS A 142 6.34 -9.82 -12.48
CA CYS A 142 6.61 -8.54 -13.14
C CYS A 142 5.38 -8.03 -13.90
N GLU A 143 4.62 -8.92 -14.55
CA GLU A 143 3.37 -8.57 -15.20
C GLU A 143 2.31 -8.08 -14.18
N MET A 144 2.22 -8.73 -13.02
CA MET A 144 1.31 -8.29 -11.95
C MET A 144 1.66 -6.88 -11.43
N TYR A 145 2.95 -6.58 -11.23
CA TYR A 145 3.37 -5.23 -10.86
C TYR A 145 3.08 -4.19 -11.95
N ARG A 146 3.22 -4.55 -13.22
CA ARG A 146 2.82 -3.66 -14.33
C ARG A 146 1.31 -3.44 -14.38
N SER A 147 0.53 -4.47 -14.09
CA SER A 147 -0.92 -4.37 -14.00
C SER A 147 -1.32 -3.44 -12.86
N LEU A 148 -0.72 -3.63 -11.67
CA LEU A 148 -0.92 -2.74 -10.53
C LEU A 148 -0.56 -1.29 -10.86
N ALA A 149 0.57 -1.07 -11.54
CA ALA A 149 0.99 0.28 -11.92
C ALA A 149 -0.04 0.98 -12.83
N ARG A 150 -0.65 0.26 -13.78
CA ARG A 150 -1.75 0.80 -14.60
C ARG A 150 -2.98 1.06 -13.76
N GLU A 151 -3.36 0.11 -12.92
CA GLU A 151 -4.52 0.21 -12.04
C GLU A 151 -4.42 1.40 -11.07
N VAL A 152 -3.20 1.76 -10.64
CA VAL A 152 -2.94 2.97 -9.83
C VAL A 152 -2.95 4.23 -10.69
N ALA A 153 -2.34 4.19 -11.89
CA ALA A 153 -2.27 5.36 -12.77
C ALA A 153 -3.65 5.75 -13.34
N ASP A 154 -4.51 4.76 -13.59
CA ASP A 154 -5.87 4.97 -14.12
C ASP A 154 -6.89 5.31 -13.02
N TYR A 155 -6.48 5.29 -11.75
CA TYR A 155 -7.35 5.60 -10.62
C TYR A 155 -7.53 7.12 -10.49
N GLU A 156 -8.63 7.62 -11.02
CA GLU A 156 -9.15 8.96 -10.75
C GLU A 156 -9.98 8.87 -9.45
N GLY A 157 -9.36 9.15 -8.30
CA GLY A 157 -10.00 8.99 -7.00
C GLY A 157 -11.40 9.60 -6.91
N GLU A 158 -12.40 8.74 -6.61
CA GLU A 158 -13.79 9.13 -6.32
C GLU A 158 -13.94 9.86 -4.98
#